data_85d6211378654bf8c94f696b8f3252e7
#
_entry.id   85d6211378654bf8c94f696b8f3252e7
#
_cell.length_a   1.000
_cell.length_b   1.000
_cell.length_c   1.000
_cell.angle_alpha   90.00
_cell.angle_beta   90.00
_cell.angle_gamma   90.00
#
_symmetry.space_group_name_H-M   'P 1'
#
loop_
_entity.id
_entity.type
_entity.pdbx_description
1 polymer ?
#
loop_
_entity_poly.entity_id
_entity_poly.type
_entity_poly.pdbx_seq_one_letter_code
_entity_poly.pdbx_strand_id
1 'polypeptide(L)'
;MEKEVNQTITKDSEKKSKKPLILLFIILITLLLIGGIYFYINNNHKTPDNKVPTITYQKLDNNITISCTNSKQESTAIYYQGEDIYCSLSYDLSNDFKGKVSKITGTFTFDSELELIETNNISADWKEISSGQTFNLSSNDALASDEKFYTVKFRIKGTTEKEIISLGLKDIYLETDDNKHYQLNNSQTELMIAIKNNYRYELDRTNKEFIFYKSSPDGYKEINKYTCKTNCFEYAAQSFAYIDLNVGRMFIIDNNDTEAILYDFTRGVLATYEIPVYSLSDESYNIIYFVAKLKDGKYGIVDTSANIIRPFVSDGFVSSPVKAIYSDTYSIKNNLIVEKKNNKYGLTNINRVNTVLDYKYDSIRLLNDKYYKVKVGDNWYLYNMNNNEQALKEKYQEIFMPTPEILIVKISDYLYIKNESGQNLLEDKIYAPMAYDENACCGGSSGINVILNYEDNNIVNIITYTDSVVEKSNTIKYVYNIKENKLTKKDSTN
;
A
#
# COMPACT_ATOMS: atom_id res chain seq x y z
N MET A 1 61.96 -8.81 -28.49
CA MET A 1 62.22 -9.13 -29.90
C MET A 1 61.45 -8.07 -30.69
N GLU A 2 61.99 -6.86 -30.86
CA GLU A 2 62.94 -6.37 -31.87
C GLU A 2 62.73 -6.95 -33.27
N LYS A 3 62.44 -6.05 -34.17
CA LYS A 3 63.02 -5.65 -35.43
C LYS A 3 62.13 -4.66 -36.13
N GLU A 4 62.39 -3.40 -36.13
CA GLU A 4 63.18 -2.55 -37.02
C GLU A 4 63.42 -3.13 -38.42
N VAL A 5 63.23 -2.29 -39.45
CA VAL A 5 64.17 -1.83 -40.47
C VAL A 5 63.39 -1.13 -41.61
N ASN A 6 63.62 0.15 -41.74
CA ASN A 6 64.33 0.99 -42.71
C ASN A 6 63.63 1.37 -44.02
N GLN A 7 63.55 2.65 -44.11
CA GLN A 7 63.88 3.66 -45.15
C GLN A 7 64.27 3.18 -46.53
N THR A 8 63.69 3.84 -47.57
CA THR A 8 64.49 4.37 -48.64
C THR A 8 63.88 5.63 -49.28
N ILE A 9 64.69 6.68 -49.33
CA ILE A 9 64.40 7.97 -49.97
C ILE A 9 64.79 7.86 -51.45
N THR A 10 63.97 8.40 -52.35
CA THR A 10 64.48 8.88 -53.62
C THR A 10 63.80 10.23 -53.98
N LYS A 11 64.65 11.25 -54.14
CA LYS A 11 64.42 12.51 -54.82
C LYS A 11 64.22 12.28 -56.31
N ASP A 12 63.26 12.96 -56.97
CA ASP A 12 63.61 13.70 -58.14
C ASP A 12 62.57 14.71 -58.63
N SER A 13 63.04 15.86 -58.84
CA SER A 13 62.81 16.88 -59.86
C SER A 13 61.46 17.53 -60.10
N GLU A 14 61.56 18.84 -59.95
CA GLU A 14 60.60 19.90 -60.32
C GLU A 14 60.17 19.86 -61.80
N LYS A 15 58.87 19.90 -62.04
CA LYS A 15 58.25 20.50 -63.24
C LYS A 15 57.17 21.45 -62.81
N LYS A 16 57.42 22.77 -62.92
CA LYS A 16 56.42 23.81 -62.75
C LYS A 16 55.32 23.63 -63.81
N SER A 17 54.15 23.14 -63.37
CA SER A 17 52.94 23.01 -64.15
C SER A 17 52.03 24.21 -63.91
N LYS A 18 51.61 24.91 -64.99
CA LYS A 18 50.65 26.01 -64.98
C LYS A 18 49.21 25.63 -64.54
N LYS A 19 49.06 24.60 -63.76
CA LYS A 19 47.75 24.08 -63.29
C LYS A 19 47.03 24.87 -62.16
N PRO A 20 47.69 25.71 -61.33
CA PRO A 20 46.95 26.41 -60.28
C PRO A 20 46.04 27.53 -60.78
N LEU A 21 46.42 28.16 -61.96
CA LEU A 21 45.63 29.28 -62.48
C LEU A 21 44.30 28.84 -63.11
N ILE A 22 44.26 27.69 -63.74
CA ILE A 22 43.04 27.11 -64.34
C ILE A 22 42.12 26.61 -63.27
N LEU A 23 42.65 26.00 -62.18
CA LEU A 23 41.83 25.54 -61.05
C LEU A 23 41.15 26.72 -60.31
N LEU A 24 41.91 27.82 -60.16
CA LEU A 24 41.35 29.03 -59.53
C LEU A 24 40.23 29.66 -60.37
N PHE A 25 40.36 29.62 -61.72
CA PHE A 25 39.34 30.12 -62.63
C PHE A 25 38.08 29.27 -62.65
N ILE A 26 38.23 27.95 -62.52
CA ILE A 26 37.09 27.02 -62.41
C ILE A 26 36.36 27.21 -61.08
N ILE A 27 37.10 27.39 -59.96
CA ILE A 27 36.51 27.65 -58.63
C ILE A 27 35.75 29.00 -58.67
N LEU A 28 36.27 30.03 -59.29
CA LEU A 28 35.63 31.32 -59.37
C LEU A 28 34.31 31.26 -60.21
N ILE A 29 34.34 30.52 -61.34
CA ILE A 29 33.15 30.31 -62.15
C ILE A 29 32.08 29.48 -61.43
N THR A 30 32.50 28.45 -60.68
CA THR A 30 31.54 27.65 -59.87
C THR A 30 30.95 28.48 -58.74
N LEU A 31 31.71 29.34 -58.09
CA LEU A 31 31.19 30.25 -57.07
C LEU A 31 30.24 31.30 -57.66
N LEU A 32 30.51 31.82 -58.83
CA LEU A 32 29.59 32.74 -59.52
C LEU A 32 28.30 32.04 -60.00
N LEU A 33 28.41 30.77 -60.42
CA LEU A 33 27.20 29.99 -60.78
C LEU A 33 26.37 29.63 -59.54
N ILE A 34 27.01 29.24 -58.46
CA ILE A 34 26.31 28.95 -57.18
C ILE A 34 25.71 30.21 -56.61
N GLY A 35 26.44 31.35 -56.64
CA GLY A 35 25.91 32.65 -56.22
C GLY A 35 24.75 33.11 -57.10
N GLY A 36 24.85 32.91 -58.41
CA GLY A 36 23.78 33.23 -59.37
C GLY A 36 22.53 32.36 -59.17
N ILE A 37 22.73 31.07 -58.94
CA ILE A 37 21.62 30.14 -58.64
C ILE A 37 20.99 30.48 -57.28
N TYR A 38 21.81 30.79 -56.28
CA TYR A 38 21.30 31.23 -54.98
C TYR A 38 20.51 32.55 -55.07
N PHE A 39 21.00 33.51 -55.82
CA PHE A 39 20.33 34.77 -56.04
C PHE A 39 19.06 34.61 -56.87
N TYR A 40 19.06 33.71 -57.87
CA TYR A 40 17.87 33.38 -58.67
C TYR A 40 16.81 32.67 -57.86
N ILE A 41 17.20 31.71 -57.02
CA ILE A 41 16.30 31.01 -56.10
C ILE A 41 15.74 31.98 -55.06
N ASN A 42 16.57 32.86 -54.50
CA ASN A 42 16.13 33.78 -53.43
C ASN A 42 15.27 34.93 -53.96
N ASN A 43 15.42 35.35 -55.23
CA ASN A 43 14.61 36.39 -55.84
C ASN A 43 13.31 35.88 -56.53
N ASN A 44 13.29 34.61 -56.95
CA ASN A 44 12.09 34.02 -57.55
C ASN A 44 11.20 33.26 -56.56
N HIS A 45 11.68 32.96 -55.35
CA HIS A 45 10.83 32.55 -54.26
C HIS A 45 10.33 33.72 -53.42
N LYS A 46 9.71 34.70 -54.07
CA LYS A 46 8.57 35.37 -53.46
C LYS A 46 7.43 34.35 -53.57
N THR A 47 7.40 33.35 -52.71
CA THR A 47 6.17 32.64 -52.39
C THR A 47 5.13 33.71 -52.08
N PRO A 48 3.96 33.66 -52.73
CA PRO A 48 2.86 34.48 -52.28
C PRO A 48 2.75 34.23 -50.77
N ASP A 49 2.65 35.31 -50.01
CA ASP A 49 2.34 35.28 -48.58
C ASP A 49 1.00 34.54 -48.42
N ASN A 50 1.03 33.20 -48.57
CA ASN A 50 -0.02 32.35 -48.06
C ASN A 50 0.17 32.41 -46.53
N LYS A 51 -0.30 33.52 -45.95
CA LYS A 51 -0.65 33.54 -44.56
C LYS A 51 -1.65 32.41 -44.39
N VAL A 52 -1.14 31.24 -43.96
CA VAL A 52 -2.01 30.21 -43.41
C VAL A 52 -2.85 30.97 -42.38
N PRO A 53 -4.16 31.03 -42.52
CA PRO A 53 -4.99 31.77 -41.58
C PRO A 53 -4.68 31.21 -40.19
N THR A 54 -4.17 32.06 -39.33
CA THR A 54 -3.88 31.69 -37.96
C THR A 54 -5.24 31.45 -37.30
N ILE A 55 -5.57 30.18 -37.12
CA ILE A 55 -6.82 29.81 -36.43
C ILE A 55 -6.69 30.28 -34.98
N THR A 56 -7.58 31.17 -34.58
CA THR A 56 -7.66 31.67 -33.21
C THR A 56 -8.68 30.82 -32.47
N TYR A 57 -8.24 30.14 -31.43
CA TYR A 57 -9.10 29.33 -30.59
C TYR A 57 -9.61 30.12 -29.38
N GLN A 58 -10.91 30.06 -29.15
CA GLN A 58 -11.52 30.58 -27.94
C GLN A 58 -11.45 29.48 -26.84
N LYS A 59 -10.94 29.82 -25.66
CA LYS A 59 -10.88 28.88 -24.56
C LYS A 59 -12.28 28.70 -23.95
N LEU A 60 -12.67 27.44 -23.71
CA LEU A 60 -13.89 27.06 -23.01
C LEU A 60 -13.54 26.31 -21.70
N ASP A 61 -14.32 26.56 -20.66
CA ASP A 61 -14.22 25.86 -19.39
C ASP A 61 -15.02 24.54 -19.37
N ASN A 62 -15.02 23.83 -20.50
CA ASN A 62 -15.69 22.55 -20.63
C ASN A 62 -14.65 21.43 -20.73
N ASN A 63 -15.02 20.25 -20.23
CA ASN A 63 -14.18 19.06 -20.23
C ASN A 63 -14.85 17.94 -21.01
N ILE A 64 -14.03 17.08 -21.61
CA ILE A 64 -14.47 15.76 -22.02
C ILE A 64 -14.23 14.82 -20.83
N THR A 65 -15.25 14.08 -20.43
CA THR A 65 -15.16 13.13 -19.34
C THR A 65 -14.69 11.78 -19.84
N ILE A 66 -13.73 11.17 -19.14
CA ILE A 66 -13.29 9.80 -19.36
C ILE A 66 -13.94 8.93 -18.27
N SER A 67 -14.73 7.94 -18.66
CA SER A 67 -15.33 6.98 -17.74
C SER A 67 -15.01 5.55 -18.17
N CYS A 68 -14.51 4.73 -17.24
CA CYS A 68 -14.16 3.35 -17.52
C CYS A 68 -15.08 2.38 -16.78
N THR A 69 -15.31 1.21 -17.38
CA THR A 69 -16.08 0.10 -16.84
C THR A 69 -15.25 -1.18 -16.93
N ASN A 70 -15.58 -2.17 -16.13
CA ASN A 70 -14.97 -3.50 -16.16
C ASN A 70 -15.40 -4.32 -17.39
N SER A 71 -14.93 -5.54 -17.52
CA SER A 71 -15.28 -6.47 -18.62
C SER A 71 -16.76 -6.79 -18.70
N LYS A 72 -17.53 -6.60 -17.63
CA LYS A 72 -18.99 -6.74 -17.60
C LYS A 72 -19.72 -5.44 -17.91
N GLN A 73 -18.98 -4.38 -18.25
CA GLN A 73 -19.50 -3.02 -18.48
C GLN A 73 -20.12 -2.39 -17.24
N GLU A 74 -19.69 -2.79 -16.05
CA GLU A 74 -20.10 -2.23 -14.78
C GLU A 74 -19.08 -1.19 -14.30
N SER A 75 -19.57 -0.06 -13.77
CA SER A 75 -18.71 0.92 -13.11
C SER A 75 -18.14 0.32 -11.83
N THR A 76 -16.83 0.36 -11.65
CA THR A 76 -16.13 -0.14 -10.48
C THR A 76 -15.08 0.86 -10.03
N ALA A 77 -14.79 0.86 -8.73
CA ALA A 77 -13.70 1.66 -8.19
C ALA A 77 -12.33 0.97 -8.35
N ILE A 78 -12.31 -0.34 -8.56
CA ILE A 78 -11.08 -1.16 -8.61
C ILE A 78 -11.15 -2.08 -9.82
N TYR A 79 -10.05 -2.12 -10.58
CA TYR A 79 -9.83 -3.00 -11.72
C TYR A 79 -8.71 -3.99 -11.40
N TYR A 80 -8.59 -5.06 -12.20
CA TYR A 80 -7.62 -6.11 -11.93
C TYR A 80 -6.60 -6.26 -13.06
N GLN A 81 -5.39 -6.68 -12.73
CA GLN A 81 -4.38 -7.07 -13.71
C GLN A 81 -4.93 -8.09 -14.71
N GLY A 82 -4.63 -7.90 -16.01
CA GLY A 82 -5.07 -8.76 -17.10
C GLY A 82 -6.57 -8.65 -17.41
N GLU A 83 -7.29 -7.73 -16.79
CA GLU A 83 -8.70 -7.46 -17.09
C GLU A 83 -8.82 -6.56 -18.33
N ASP A 84 -9.86 -6.86 -19.15
CA ASP A 84 -10.28 -5.95 -20.21
C ASP A 84 -11.19 -4.87 -19.62
N ILE A 85 -10.92 -3.61 -19.94
CA ILE A 85 -11.69 -2.46 -19.52
C ILE A 85 -12.20 -1.69 -20.73
N TYR A 86 -13.35 -1.06 -20.58
CA TYR A 86 -13.98 -0.22 -21.62
C TYR A 86 -14.03 1.22 -21.14
N CYS A 87 -13.24 2.09 -21.76
CA CYS A 87 -13.19 3.50 -21.42
C CYS A 87 -13.94 4.31 -22.48
N SER A 88 -14.92 5.08 -22.04
CA SER A 88 -15.76 5.90 -22.91
C SER A 88 -15.44 7.37 -22.72
N LEU A 89 -15.43 8.12 -23.82
CA LEU A 89 -15.35 9.56 -23.84
C LEU A 89 -16.77 10.13 -24.00
N SER A 90 -17.12 11.05 -23.11
CA SER A 90 -18.37 11.78 -23.18
C SER A 90 -18.11 13.27 -22.92
N TYR A 91 -18.91 14.13 -23.52
CA TYR A 91 -18.86 15.56 -23.26
C TYR A 91 -20.21 16.08 -22.81
N ASP A 92 -20.16 17.02 -21.90
CA ASP A 92 -21.31 17.82 -21.48
C ASP A 92 -21.08 19.23 -22.01
N LEU A 93 -21.55 19.47 -23.24
CA LEU A 93 -21.54 20.79 -23.81
C LEU A 93 -22.86 21.48 -23.45
N SER A 94 -22.76 22.79 -23.17
CA SER A 94 -23.95 23.61 -22.95
C SER A 94 -24.89 23.50 -24.14
N ASN A 95 -26.18 23.75 -23.94
CA ASN A 95 -27.19 23.71 -25.00
C ASN A 95 -26.86 24.60 -26.22
N ASP A 96 -26.02 25.62 -26.01
CA ASP A 96 -25.57 26.53 -27.09
C ASP A 96 -24.68 25.85 -28.14
N PHE A 97 -24.05 24.72 -27.78
CA PHE A 97 -23.16 23.94 -28.66
C PHE A 97 -23.83 22.68 -29.23
N LYS A 98 -24.93 22.21 -28.61
CA LYS A 98 -25.62 21.00 -29.06
C LYS A 98 -26.08 21.16 -30.53
N GLY A 99 -25.67 20.19 -31.35
CA GLY A 99 -26.00 20.17 -32.78
C GLY A 99 -25.20 21.17 -33.66
N LYS A 100 -24.21 21.87 -33.10
CA LYS A 100 -23.38 22.81 -33.82
C LYS A 100 -21.93 22.35 -34.00
N VAL A 101 -21.52 21.34 -33.28
CA VAL A 101 -20.14 20.83 -33.33
C VAL A 101 -19.96 19.99 -34.57
N SER A 102 -19.02 20.38 -35.42
CA SER A 102 -18.70 19.70 -36.68
C SER A 102 -17.47 18.80 -36.57
N LYS A 103 -16.58 19.09 -35.59
CA LYS A 103 -15.35 18.35 -35.45
C LYS A 103 -14.81 18.47 -34.04
N ILE A 104 -14.25 17.37 -33.53
CA ILE A 104 -13.44 17.33 -32.28
C ILE A 104 -12.12 16.65 -32.60
N THR A 105 -11.01 17.27 -32.19
CA THR A 105 -9.68 16.68 -32.29
C THR A 105 -9.03 16.71 -30.94
N GLY A 106 -8.13 15.75 -30.66
CA GLY A 106 -7.38 15.74 -29.43
C GLY A 106 -6.36 14.60 -29.39
N THR A 107 -5.64 14.54 -28.28
CA THR A 107 -4.68 13.50 -28.00
C THR A 107 -5.15 12.72 -26.78
N PHE A 108 -5.44 11.44 -26.96
CA PHE A 108 -5.75 10.52 -25.88
C PHE A 108 -4.46 9.84 -25.43
N THR A 109 -4.06 10.09 -24.20
CA THR A 109 -2.86 9.53 -23.59
C THR A 109 -3.23 8.47 -22.57
N PHE A 110 -2.47 7.41 -22.51
CA PHE A 110 -2.67 6.33 -21.56
C PHE A 110 -1.34 5.76 -21.10
N ASP A 111 -1.35 5.21 -19.90
CA ASP A 111 -0.18 4.59 -19.29
C ASP A 111 0.32 3.40 -20.12
N SER A 112 1.63 3.17 -20.15
CA SER A 112 2.27 2.03 -20.80
C SER A 112 1.81 0.67 -20.27
N GLU A 113 1.18 0.64 -19.11
CA GLU A 113 0.59 -0.57 -18.51
C GLU A 113 -0.77 -0.96 -19.11
N LEU A 114 -1.31 -0.13 -20.00
CA LEU A 114 -2.50 -0.43 -20.78
C LEU A 114 -2.09 -0.86 -22.19
N GLU A 115 -2.63 -1.99 -22.61
CA GLU A 115 -2.56 -2.47 -23.99
C GLU A 115 -3.86 -2.13 -24.72
N LEU A 116 -3.77 -1.39 -25.80
CA LEU A 116 -4.93 -1.06 -26.63
C LEU A 116 -5.37 -2.32 -27.38
N ILE A 117 -6.60 -2.79 -27.13
CA ILE A 117 -7.16 -3.99 -27.78
C ILE A 117 -8.04 -3.62 -28.94
N GLU A 118 -8.95 -2.66 -28.76
CA GLU A 118 -9.97 -2.31 -29.74
C GLU A 118 -10.42 -0.88 -29.55
N THR A 119 -10.68 -0.22 -30.66
CA THR A 119 -11.34 1.07 -30.69
C THR A 119 -12.67 0.90 -31.39
N ASN A 120 -13.75 0.96 -30.64
CA ASN A 120 -15.08 1.02 -31.24
C ASN A 120 -15.30 2.41 -31.77
N ASN A 121 -15.17 2.49 -33.09
CA ASN A 121 -15.14 3.75 -33.73
C ASN A 121 -16.19 3.87 -34.81
N ILE A 122 -16.92 4.91 -34.65
CA ILE A 122 -17.89 5.32 -35.64
C ILE A 122 -17.27 6.34 -36.60
N SER A 123 -16.17 6.79 -36.68
CA SER A 123 -15.59 7.73 -37.69
C SER A 123 -14.38 8.56 -37.25
N ALA A 124 -13.51 8.03 -36.39
CA ALA A 124 -12.30 8.73 -36.01
C ALA A 124 -11.09 8.21 -36.79
N ASP A 125 -10.35 9.09 -37.35
CA ASP A 125 -8.99 8.79 -37.79
C ASP A 125 -8.06 8.76 -36.59
N TRP A 126 -7.54 7.59 -36.28
CA TRP A 126 -6.59 7.40 -35.21
C TRP A 126 -5.18 7.28 -35.74
N LYS A 127 -4.30 8.02 -35.10
CA LYS A 127 -2.87 7.89 -35.33
C LYS A 127 -2.17 7.56 -34.05
N GLU A 128 -1.48 6.44 -34.04
CA GLU A 128 -0.64 6.03 -32.92
C GLU A 128 0.54 6.99 -32.72
N ILE A 129 0.79 7.36 -31.46
CA ILE A 129 1.94 8.13 -31.02
C ILE A 129 2.61 7.38 -29.85
N SER A 130 3.83 7.76 -29.48
CA SER A 130 4.66 7.05 -28.50
C SER A 130 4.04 6.84 -27.11
N SER A 131 3.01 7.59 -26.74
CA SER A 131 2.36 7.52 -25.42
C SER A 131 0.86 7.74 -25.48
N GLY A 132 0.22 7.32 -26.56
CA GLY A 132 -1.20 7.53 -26.74
C GLY A 132 -1.62 7.53 -28.20
N GLN A 133 -2.74 8.16 -28.49
CA GLN A 133 -3.28 8.28 -29.83
C GLN A 133 -3.83 9.67 -30.07
N THR A 134 -3.59 10.23 -31.27
CA THR A 134 -4.33 11.39 -31.73
C THR A 134 -5.63 10.94 -32.37
N PHE A 135 -6.70 11.65 -32.14
CA PHE A 135 -7.99 11.38 -32.73
C PHE A 135 -8.55 12.60 -33.43
N ASN A 136 -9.34 12.35 -34.47
CA ASN A 136 -10.07 13.36 -35.23
C ASN A 136 -11.48 12.82 -35.50
N LEU A 137 -12.47 13.36 -34.80
CA LEU A 137 -13.88 12.98 -34.95
C LEU A 137 -14.58 14.00 -35.83
N SER A 138 -15.18 13.56 -36.92
CA SER A 138 -16.00 14.41 -37.79
C SER A 138 -17.49 14.16 -37.59
N SER A 139 -18.27 15.14 -37.98
CA SER A 139 -19.51 15.64 -37.48
C SER A 139 -20.78 14.84 -37.61
N ASN A 140 -20.89 13.78 -38.29
CA ASN A 140 -22.25 13.29 -38.57
C ASN A 140 -22.88 12.40 -37.51
N ASP A 141 -22.09 11.83 -36.58
CA ASP A 141 -22.60 10.81 -35.67
C ASP A 141 -22.32 11.07 -34.18
N ALA A 142 -21.44 11.99 -33.87
CA ALA A 142 -20.89 12.09 -32.51
C ALA A 142 -21.63 13.04 -31.55
N LEU A 143 -22.56 13.87 -32.07
CA LEU A 143 -22.73 15.17 -31.42
C LEU A 143 -24.18 15.51 -31.06
N ALA A 144 -25.10 14.59 -31.24
CA ALA A 144 -26.52 14.82 -31.01
C ALA A 144 -26.99 14.77 -29.57
N SER A 145 -26.21 14.23 -28.62
CA SER A 145 -26.65 14.04 -27.26
C SER A 145 -25.50 13.90 -26.25
N ASP A 146 -25.82 13.93 -24.96
CA ASP A 146 -24.94 13.63 -23.84
C ASP A 146 -24.43 12.17 -23.82
N GLU A 147 -24.52 11.46 -24.94
CA GLU A 147 -24.12 10.08 -25.09
C GLU A 147 -22.62 9.96 -25.29
N LYS A 148 -22.10 8.79 -24.92
CA LYS A 148 -20.73 8.39 -25.14
C LYS A 148 -20.43 8.41 -26.64
N PHE A 149 -19.55 9.28 -27.07
CA PHE A 149 -19.24 9.42 -28.50
C PHE A 149 -18.10 8.51 -28.95
N TYR A 150 -17.39 7.91 -27.99
CA TYR A 150 -16.25 7.06 -28.27
C TYR A 150 -16.01 6.06 -27.17
N THR A 151 -15.63 4.84 -27.51
CA THR A 151 -15.27 3.79 -26.56
C THR A 151 -14.01 3.09 -27.01
N VAL A 152 -13.06 2.95 -26.08
CA VAL A 152 -11.79 2.25 -26.24
C VAL A 152 -11.77 1.06 -25.32
N LYS A 153 -11.38 -0.06 -25.84
CA LYS A 153 -11.11 -1.26 -25.06
C LYS A 153 -9.62 -1.37 -24.80
N PHE A 154 -9.24 -1.41 -23.55
CA PHE A 154 -7.90 -1.71 -23.11
C PHE A 154 -7.85 -3.03 -22.39
N ARG A 155 -6.68 -3.63 -22.37
CA ARG A 155 -6.31 -4.68 -21.42
C ARG A 155 -5.28 -4.12 -20.45
N ILE A 156 -5.52 -4.26 -19.16
CA ILE A 156 -4.53 -3.99 -18.13
C ILE A 156 -3.48 -5.09 -18.20
N LYS A 157 -2.21 -4.75 -18.39
CA LYS A 157 -1.15 -5.77 -18.46
C LYS A 157 -1.14 -6.64 -17.22
N GLY A 158 -1.05 -7.94 -17.38
CA GLY A 158 -1.01 -8.91 -16.28
C GLY A 158 0.27 -8.85 -15.44
N THR A 159 1.26 -8.08 -15.89
CA THR A 159 2.57 -7.88 -15.24
C THR A 159 2.71 -6.52 -14.59
N THR A 160 1.68 -5.65 -14.62
CA THR A 160 1.79 -4.33 -13.99
C THR A 160 2.00 -4.42 -12.49
N GLU A 161 2.92 -3.62 -11.97
CA GLU A 161 3.13 -3.43 -10.54
C GLU A 161 2.54 -2.08 -10.06
N LYS A 162 1.89 -1.33 -10.96
CA LYS A 162 1.29 -0.06 -10.63
C LYS A 162 -0.10 -0.24 -10.03
N GLU A 163 -0.31 0.34 -8.88
CA GLU A 163 -1.63 0.41 -8.21
C GLU A 163 -2.53 1.49 -8.81
N ILE A 164 -1.96 2.46 -9.52
CA ILE A 164 -2.69 3.55 -10.18
C ILE A 164 -2.20 3.67 -11.61
N ILE A 165 -3.14 3.65 -12.54
CA ILE A 165 -2.92 3.86 -13.97
C ILE A 165 -3.70 5.11 -14.40
N SER A 166 -3.05 5.97 -15.19
CA SER A 166 -3.64 7.23 -15.64
C SER A 166 -4.05 7.18 -17.10
N LEU A 167 -5.19 7.78 -17.39
CA LEU A 167 -5.65 8.11 -18.74
C LEU A 167 -5.89 9.62 -18.84
N GLY A 168 -5.59 10.21 -19.98
CA GLY A 168 -5.74 11.65 -20.15
C GLY A 168 -6.12 12.05 -21.57
N LEU A 169 -6.73 13.22 -21.68
CA LEU A 169 -7.02 13.91 -22.92
C LEU A 169 -6.33 15.26 -22.92
N LYS A 170 -5.61 15.55 -23.99
CA LYS A 170 -4.85 16.80 -24.16
C LYS A 170 -5.10 17.39 -25.53
N ASP A 171 -4.82 18.67 -25.64
CA ASP A 171 -4.89 19.42 -26.92
C ASP A 171 -6.23 19.20 -27.59
N ILE A 172 -7.30 19.38 -26.85
CA ILE A 172 -8.66 19.14 -27.33
C ILE A 172 -9.18 20.38 -27.98
N TYR A 173 -9.51 20.26 -29.25
CA TYR A 173 -10.05 21.34 -30.07
C TYR A 173 -11.41 20.95 -30.65
N LEU A 174 -12.31 21.93 -30.67
CA LEU A 174 -13.67 21.79 -31.17
C LEU A 174 -13.90 22.83 -32.28
N GLU A 175 -14.50 22.39 -33.35
CA GLU A 175 -14.92 23.23 -34.48
C GLU A 175 -16.45 23.14 -34.64
N THR A 176 -17.09 24.26 -34.85
CA THR A 176 -18.55 24.33 -35.05
C THR A 176 -18.92 24.53 -36.50
N ASP A 177 -20.19 24.29 -36.88
CA ASP A 177 -20.71 24.42 -38.22
C ASP A 177 -20.55 25.85 -38.80
N ASP A 178 -20.47 26.84 -37.91
CA ASP A 178 -20.23 28.23 -38.27
C ASP A 178 -18.75 28.63 -38.27
N ASN A 179 -17.84 27.64 -38.34
CA ASN A 179 -16.38 27.78 -38.38
C ASN A 179 -15.77 28.52 -37.19
N LYS A 180 -16.38 28.44 -36.03
CA LYS A 180 -15.74 28.89 -34.79
C LYS A 180 -14.89 27.76 -34.21
N HIS A 181 -13.77 28.16 -33.62
CA HIS A 181 -12.79 27.20 -33.04
C HIS A 181 -12.64 27.42 -31.56
N TYR A 182 -12.71 26.34 -30.80
CA TYR A 182 -12.61 26.34 -29.34
C TYR A 182 -11.55 25.37 -28.87
N GLN A 183 -10.89 25.72 -27.78
CA GLN A 183 -10.00 24.83 -27.03
C GLN A 183 -10.67 24.48 -25.73
N LEU A 184 -10.80 23.18 -25.47
CA LEU A 184 -11.32 22.63 -24.20
C LEU A 184 -10.19 22.41 -23.20
N ASN A 185 -10.55 22.26 -21.92
CA ASN A 185 -9.61 21.88 -20.89
C ASN A 185 -9.12 20.43 -21.08
N ASN A 186 -7.90 20.16 -20.65
CA ASN A 186 -7.39 18.80 -20.56
C ASN A 186 -8.18 18.03 -19.49
N SER A 187 -8.36 16.73 -19.71
CA SER A 187 -9.01 15.83 -18.77
C SER A 187 -8.07 14.71 -18.37
N GLN A 188 -8.18 14.25 -17.16
CA GLN A 188 -7.44 13.10 -16.64
C GLN A 188 -8.35 12.26 -15.74
N THR A 189 -8.20 10.94 -15.81
CA THR A 189 -8.80 10.00 -14.87
C THR A 189 -7.75 9.01 -14.41
N GLU A 190 -7.93 8.49 -13.21
CA GLU A 190 -7.06 7.49 -12.60
C GLU A 190 -7.86 6.23 -12.33
N LEU A 191 -7.27 5.10 -12.66
CA LEU A 191 -7.81 3.76 -12.40
C LEU A 191 -7.01 3.13 -11.28
N MET A 192 -7.68 2.72 -10.22
CA MET A 192 -7.07 1.91 -9.17
C MET A 192 -6.99 0.46 -9.64
N ILE A 193 -5.79 -0.09 -9.61
CA ILE A 193 -5.52 -1.46 -10.06
C ILE A 193 -5.20 -2.32 -8.85
N ALA A 194 -6.03 -3.32 -8.61
CA ALA A 194 -5.65 -4.37 -7.69
C ALA A 194 -4.64 -5.30 -8.38
N ILE A 195 -3.49 -5.47 -7.76
CA ILE A 195 -2.49 -6.43 -8.20
C ILE A 195 -3.14 -7.81 -8.20
N LYS A 196 -3.08 -8.49 -9.33
CA LYS A 196 -3.74 -9.77 -9.51
C LYS A 196 -3.13 -10.82 -8.60
N ASN A 197 -3.87 -11.23 -7.60
CA ASN A 197 -3.48 -12.37 -6.81
C ASN A 197 -3.34 -13.62 -7.70
N ASN A 198 -2.34 -14.45 -7.44
CA ASN A 198 -2.15 -15.71 -8.16
C ASN A 198 -3.37 -16.63 -8.06
N TYR A 199 -4.17 -16.43 -7.01
CA TYR A 199 -5.32 -17.23 -6.69
C TYR A 199 -6.52 -16.34 -6.34
N ARG A 200 -7.72 -16.87 -6.50
CA ARG A 200 -8.97 -16.33 -5.97
C ARG A 200 -9.86 -17.47 -5.46
N TYR A 201 -10.87 -17.14 -4.72
CA TYR A 201 -11.91 -18.07 -4.30
C TYR A 201 -13.28 -17.44 -4.46
N GLU A 202 -14.29 -18.30 -4.51
CA GLU A 202 -15.70 -17.95 -4.46
C GLU A 202 -16.38 -18.84 -3.42
N LEU A 203 -17.35 -18.29 -2.69
CA LEU A 203 -18.17 -19.04 -1.76
C LEU A 203 -19.55 -19.26 -2.37
N ASP A 204 -19.81 -20.48 -2.81
CA ASP A 204 -21.14 -20.92 -3.21
C ASP A 204 -21.96 -21.28 -1.95
N ARG A 205 -22.78 -20.35 -1.51
CA ARG A 205 -23.60 -20.53 -0.31
C ARG A 205 -24.73 -21.55 -0.50
N THR A 206 -25.15 -21.79 -1.74
CA THR A 206 -26.22 -22.74 -2.07
C THR A 206 -25.73 -24.17 -1.95
N ASN A 207 -24.57 -24.45 -2.53
CA ASN A 207 -23.95 -25.77 -2.48
C ASN A 207 -23.03 -25.96 -1.26
N LYS A 208 -22.82 -24.91 -0.46
CA LYS A 208 -21.92 -24.88 0.70
C LYS A 208 -20.49 -25.27 0.31
N GLU A 209 -19.98 -24.63 -0.72
CA GLU A 209 -18.66 -24.92 -1.26
C GLU A 209 -17.82 -23.66 -1.38
N PHE A 210 -16.54 -23.76 -1.02
CA PHE A 210 -15.50 -22.86 -1.51
C PHE A 210 -14.96 -23.41 -2.82
N ILE A 211 -14.92 -22.57 -3.85
CA ILE A 211 -14.36 -22.88 -5.17
C ILE A 211 -13.10 -22.06 -5.32
N PHE A 212 -11.98 -22.73 -5.61
CA PHE A 212 -10.68 -22.09 -5.69
C PHE A 212 -10.20 -22.04 -7.13
N TYR A 213 -9.61 -20.92 -7.50
CA TYR A 213 -9.15 -20.65 -8.83
C TYR A 213 -7.69 -20.21 -8.81
N LYS A 214 -6.95 -20.60 -9.85
CA LYS A 214 -5.59 -20.13 -10.12
C LYS A 214 -5.58 -19.24 -11.35
N SER A 215 -4.79 -18.18 -11.31
CA SER A 215 -4.54 -17.30 -12.46
C SER A 215 -3.87 -18.07 -13.61
N SER A 216 -4.35 -17.86 -14.83
CA SER A 216 -3.74 -18.31 -16.08
C SER A 216 -3.76 -17.17 -17.10
N PRO A 217 -3.02 -17.25 -18.23
CA PRO A 217 -3.08 -16.25 -19.29
C PRO A 217 -4.51 -15.96 -19.80
N ASP A 218 -5.36 -16.98 -19.82
CA ASP A 218 -6.76 -16.90 -20.30
C ASP A 218 -7.76 -16.53 -19.19
N GLY A 219 -7.29 -16.07 -18.04
CA GLY A 219 -8.12 -15.78 -16.87
C GLY A 219 -7.93 -16.79 -15.73
N TYR A 220 -8.86 -16.79 -14.79
CA TYR A 220 -8.83 -17.73 -13.66
C TYR A 220 -9.44 -19.08 -14.04
N LYS A 221 -8.73 -20.16 -13.72
CA LYS A 221 -9.22 -21.55 -13.90
C LYS A 221 -9.48 -22.18 -12.55
N GLU A 222 -10.62 -22.83 -12.40
CA GLU A 222 -10.93 -23.64 -11.23
C GLU A 222 -9.88 -24.74 -11.05
N ILE A 223 -9.38 -24.88 -9.81
CA ILE A 223 -8.33 -25.86 -9.48
C ILE A 223 -8.75 -26.81 -8.37
N ASN A 224 -9.66 -26.38 -7.47
CA ASN A 224 -10.07 -27.20 -6.34
C ASN A 224 -11.39 -26.68 -5.74
N LYS A 225 -12.01 -27.53 -4.89
CA LYS A 225 -13.19 -27.20 -4.11
C LYS A 225 -13.04 -27.75 -2.68
N TYR A 226 -13.68 -27.04 -1.74
CA TYR A 226 -13.89 -27.52 -0.39
C TYR A 226 -15.38 -27.52 -0.07
N THR A 227 -15.94 -28.71 0.18
CA THR A 227 -17.34 -28.85 0.59
C THR A 227 -17.42 -28.77 2.12
N CYS A 228 -18.18 -27.83 2.62
CA CYS A 228 -18.34 -27.58 4.02
C CYS A 228 -19.16 -28.69 4.70
N LYS A 229 -18.76 -29.08 5.89
CA LYS A 229 -19.52 -30.04 6.73
C LYS A 229 -20.84 -29.46 7.19
N THR A 230 -20.83 -28.16 7.46
CA THR A 230 -22.00 -27.39 7.88
C THR A 230 -22.11 -26.10 7.07
N ASN A 231 -22.55 -25.00 7.65
CA ASN A 231 -22.44 -23.70 7.05
C ASN A 231 -21.03 -23.16 7.34
N CYS A 232 -20.18 -23.17 6.34
CA CYS A 232 -18.87 -22.56 6.46
C CYS A 232 -18.88 -21.14 5.91
N PHE A 233 -17.95 -20.36 6.37
CA PHE A 233 -17.74 -18.99 5.91
C PHE A 233 -16.27 -18.63 6.02
N GLU A 234 -15.94 -17.56 5.33
CA GLU A 234 -14.65 -16.92 5.48
C GLU A 234 -14.51 -16.43 6.91
N TYR A 235 -13.38 -16.69 7.52
CA TYR A 235 -13.07 -16.10 8.83
C TYR A 235 -12.89 -14.57 8.79
N ALA A 236 -13.20 -13.96 7.66
CA ALA A 236 -13.01 -12.53 7.39
C ALA A 236 -13.91 -11.59 8.22
N ALA A 237 -14.99 -12.12 8.84
CA ALA A 237 -15.96 -11.25 9.51
C ALA A 237 -15.59 -10.87 10.96
N GLN A 238 -14.59 -11.49 11.55
CA GLN A 238 -14.16 -11.23 12.93
C GLN A 238 -12.65 -11.26 13.06
N SER A 239 -11.97 -10.17 12.73
CA SER A 239 -10.60 -9.82 13.16
C SER A 239 -9.45 -10.84 13.01
N PHE A 240 -9.64 -12.04 12.46
CA PHE A 240 -8.63 -13.12 12.45
C PHE A 240 -8.41 -13.75 11.07
N ALA A 241 -8.84 -13.08 10.01
CA ALA A 241 -8.76 -13.66 8.67
C ALA A 241 -7.32 -13.75 8.17
N TYR A 242 -6.81 -14.96 8.04
CA TYR A 242 -5.68 -15.19 7.18
C TYR A 242 -6.18 -15.63 5.80
N ILE A 243 -5.97 -14.76 4.82
CA ILE A 243 -6.20 -15.04 3.42
C ILE A 243 -4.99 -14.53 2.66
N ASP A 244 -4.22 -15.44 2.09
CA ASP A 244 -3.08 -15.11 1.24
C ASP A 244 -3.36 -15.60 -0.20
N LEU A 245 -3.84 -14.71 -1.01
CA LEU A 245 -4.18 -14.99 -2.42
C LEU A 245 -2.95 -15.07 -3.33
N ASN A 246 -1.77 -14.65 -2.87
CA ASN A 246 -0.52 -14.82 -3.63
C ASN A 246 0.00 -16.25 -3.51
N VAL A 247 -0.12 -16.84 -2.31
CA VAL A 247 0.29 -18.21 -2.04
C VAL A 247 -0.84 -19.22 -2.26
N GLY A 248 -2.10 -18.77 -2.19
CA GLY A 248 -3.29 -19.60 -2.30
C GLY A 248 -3.58 -20.37 -1.03
N ARG A 249 -3.69 -19.65 0.09
CA ARG A 249 -4.02 -20.24 1.40
C ARG A 249 -4.98 -19.38 2.18
N MET A 250 -5.83 -20.03 2.97
CA MET A 250 -6.73 -19.33 3.88
C MET A 250 -7.13 -20.21 5.06
N PHE A 251 -7.71 -19.59 6.09
CA PHE A 251 -8.51 -20.32 7.09
C PHE A 251 -9.99 -20.34 6.68
N ILE A 252 -10.58 -21.51 6.77
CA ILE A 252 -12.02 -21.74 6.61
C ILE A 252 -12.56 -22.13 7.98
N ILE A 253 -13.66 -21.49 8.40
CA ILE A 253 -14.40 -21.90 9.58
C ILE A 253 -15.48 -22.87 9.16
N ASP A 254 -15.53 -24.01 9.81
CA ASP A 254 -16.49 -25.08 9.53
C ASP A 254 -16.94 -25.77 10.82
N ASN A 255 -17.83 -26.75 10.69
CA ASN A 255 -18.32 -27.59 11.77
C ASN A 255 -18.98 -26.77 12.91
N ASN A 256 -19.98 -25.93 12.55
CA ASN A 256 -20.71 -25.07 13.50
C ASN A 256 -19.76 -24.17 14.34
N ASP A 257 -18.82 -23.52 13.67
CA ASP A 257 -17.88 -22.57 14.26
C ASP A 257 -16.93 -23.16 15.30
N THR A 258 -16.64 -24.45 15.21
CA THR A 258 -15.74 -25.11 16.15
C THR A 258 -14.37 -25.43 15.56
N GLU A 259 -14.27 -25.51 14.23
CA GLU A 259 -13.05 -25.90 13.53
C GLU A 259 -12.53 -24.76 12.64
N ALA A 260 -11.25 -24.48 12.74
CA ALA A 260 -10.48 -23.63 11.84
C ALA A 260 -9.62 -24.51 10.94
N ILE A 261 -9.90 -24.50 9.65
CA ILE A 261 -9.22 -25.33 8.66
C ILE A 261 -8.25 -24.48 7.88
N LEU A 262 -6.95 -24.76 8.02
CA LEU A 262 -5.94 -24.18 7.16
C LEU A 262 -5.96 -24.92 5.83
N TYR A 263 -6.36 -24.21 4.78
CA TYR A 263 -6.58 -24.76 3.44
C TYR A 263 -5.59 -24.17 2.43
N ASP A 264 -4.93 -25.05 1.68
CA ASP A 264 -4.12 -24.68 0.52
C ASP A 264 -4.95 -24.93 -0.75
N PHE A 265 -5.11 -23.91 -1.59
CA PHE A 265 -6.01 -23.96 -2.76
C PHE A 265 -5.65 -25.05 -3.74
N THR A 266 -4.38 -25.45 -3.78
CA THR A 266 -3.90 -26.51 -4.68
C THR A 266 -3.91 -27.88 -4.01
N ARG A 267 -3.49 -27.97 -2.74
CA ARG A 267 -3.26 -29.24 -2.02
C ARG A 267 -4.44 -29.70 -1.16
N GLY A 268 -5.38 -28.79 -0.87
CA GLY A 268 -6.51 -29.07 0.00
C GLY A 268 -6.23 -28.77 1.48
N VAL A 269 -6.88 -29.50 2.37
CA VAL A 269 -6.73 -29.34 3.83
C VAL A 269 -5.30 -29.62 4.25
N LEU A 270 -4.61 -28.64 4.81
CA LEU A 270 -3.29 -28.78 5.41
C LEU A 270 -3.39 -29.23 6.87
N ALA A 271 -4.28 -28.60 7.64
CA ALA A 271 -4.51 -28.93 9.05
C ALA A 271 -5.88 -28.43 9.50
N THR A 272 -6.36 -29.02 10.62
CA THR A 272 -7.60 -28.61 11.30
C THR A 272 -7.29 -28.35 12.77
N TYR A 273 -7.73 -27.21 13.27
CA TYR A 273 -7.52 -26.76 14.65
C TYR A 273 -8.85 -26.43 15.30
N GLU A 274 -8.89 -26.37 16.64
CA GLU A 274 -10.02 -25.79 17.36
C GLU A 274 -9.94 -24.25 17.33
N ILE A 275 -11.07 -23.60 17.30
CA ILE A 275 -11.17 -22.16 17.51
C ILE A 275 -10.96 -21.81 18.98
N PRO A 276 -10.28 -20.69 19.32
CA PRO A 276 -9.72 -19.70 18.40
C PRO A 276 -8.32 -20.05 17.88
N VAL A 277 -8.01 -19.53 16.67
CA VAL A 277 -6.66 -19.48 16.12
C VAL A 277 -6.24 -18.01 16.05
N TYR A 278 -5.03 -17.69 16.47
CA TYR A 278 -4.51 -16.31 16.51
C TYR A 278 -3.35 -16.15 15.54
N SER A 279 -3.39 -15.10 14.75
CA SER A 279 -2.30 -14.75 13.83
C SER A 279 -1.15 -14.08 14.57
N LEU A 280 0.08 -14.45 14.22
CA LEU A 280 1.29 -13.79 14.67
C LEU A 280 1.96 -13.13 13.47
N SER A 281 2.14 -11.82 13.53
CA SER A 281 2.78 -11.04 12.46
C SER A 281 4.20 -10.62 12.85
N ASP A 282 5.02 -10.34 11.84
CA ASP A 282 6.28 -9.62 11.99
C ASP A 282 6.04 -8.11 12.24
N GLU A 283 7.13 -7.35 12.35
CA GLU A 283 7.08 -5.88 12.54
C GLU A 283 6.49 -5.13 11.33
N SER A 284 6.44 -5.77 10.17
CA SER A 284 5.82 -5.23 8.94
C SER A 284 4.36 -5.68 8.77
N TYR A 285 3.76 -6.25 9.82
CA TYR A 285 2.40 -6.80 9.85
C TYR A 285 2.16 -7.98 8.91
N ASN A 286 3.20 -8.62 8.36
CA ASN A 286 3.03 -9.86 7.62
C ASN A 286 2.75 -11.01 8.59
N ILE A 287 1.68 -11.77 8.34
CA ILE A 287 1.38 -12.96 9.13
C ILE A 287 2.38 -14.06 8.78
N ILE A 288 3.14 -14.49 9.79
CA ILE A 288 4.20 -15.49 9.63
C ILE A 288 3.90 -16.80 10.36
N TYR A 289 3.15 -16.74 11.45
CA TYR A 289 2.78 -17.90 12.25
C TYR A 289 1.35 -17.79 12.77
N PHE A 290 0.86 -18.93 13.29
CA PHE A 290 -0.41 -19.02 14.01
C PHE A 290 -0.23 -19.71 15.35
N VAL A 291 -0.83 -19.16 16.38
CA VAL A 291 -1.11 -19.90 17.63
C VAL A 291 -2.37 -20.71 17.37
N ALA A 292 -2.25 -22.01 17.37
CA ALA A 292 -3.34 -22.94 17.10
C ALA A 292 -3.59 -23.86 18.29
N LYS A 293 -4.80 -24.36 18.43
CA LYS A 293 -5.24 -25.22 19.51
C LYS A 293 -5.69 -26.58 18.95
N LEU A 294 -5.33 -27.67 19.62
CA LEU A 294 -5.84 -29.01 19.30
C LEU A 294 -7.04 -29.37 20.20
N LYS A 295 -7.74 -30.44 19.83
CA LYS A 295 -8.91 -30.97 20.56
C LYS A 295 -8.65 -31.34 22.02
N ASP A 296 -7.41 -31.61 22.41
CA ASP A 296 -6.99 -31.84 23.80
C ASP A 296 -6.86 -30.54 24.61
N GLY A 297 -7.12 -29.40 24.00
CA GLY A 297 -7.02 -28.09 24.63
C GLY A 297 -5.62 -27.50 24.66
N LYS A 298 -4.61 -28.18 24.11
CA LYS A 298 -3.22 -27.71 24.09
C LYS A 298 -2.95 -26.82 22.88
N TYR A 299 -2.15 -25.79 23.13
CA TYR A 299 -1.75 -24.80 22.13
C TYR A 299 -0.33 -25.08 21.63
N GLY A 300 -0.11 -24.81 20.37
CA GLY A 300 1.17 -24.80 19.68
C GLY A 300 1.30 -23.64 18.73
N ILE A 301 2.43 -23.54 18.05
CA ILE A 301 2.65 -22.54 17.01
C ILE A 301 2.97 -23.28 15.71
N VAL A 302 2.28 -22.88 14.64
CA VAL A 302 2.47 -23.41 13.28
C VAL A 302 2.75 -22.26 12.32
N ASP A 303 3.46 -22.55 11.21
CA ASP A 303 3.62 -21.60 10.12
C ASP A 303 2.43 -21.62 9.16
N THR A 304 2.47 -20.79 8.15
CA THR A 304 1.45 -20.69 7.10
C THR A 304 1.38 -21.94 6.21
N SER A 305 2.27 -22.91 6.37
CA SER A 305 2.29 -24.22 5.68
C SER A 305 1.84 -25.37 6.55
N ALA A 306 1.38 -25.10 7.78
CA ALA A 306 1.05 -26.05 8.83
C ALA A 306 2.26 -26.81 9.43
N ASN A 307 3.50 -26.34 9.19
CA ASN A 307 4.64 -26.91 9.87
C ASN A 307 4.62 -26.50 11.36
N ILE A 308 4.87 -27.45 12.23
CA ILE A 308 4.90 -27.21 13.67
C ILE A 308 6.21 -26.51 14.02
N ILE A 309 6.12 -25.26 14.45
CA ILE A 309 7.23 -24.44 14.93
C ILE A 309 7.43 -24.64 16.42
N ARG A 310 6.30 -24.69 17.18
CA ARG A 310 6.29 -25.03 18.61
C ARG A 310 5.30 -26.15 18.86
N PRO A 311 5.68 -27.20 19.59
CA PRO A 311 4.80 -28.36 19.85
C PRO A 311 3.56 -27.96 20.65
N PHE A 312 2.49 -28.72 20.49
CA PHE A 312 1.20 -28.53 21.15
C PHE A 312 1.24 -29.09 22.60
N VAL A 313 1.92 -28.36 23.46
CA VAL A 313 2.11 -28.76 24.88
C VAL A 313 1.79 -27.62 25.85
N SER A 314 1.47 -26.47 25.36
CA SER A 314 1.26 -25.24 26.14
C SER A 314 -0.20 -25.07 26.54
N ASP A 315 -0.45 -24.43 27.69
CA ASP A 315 -1.81 -24.07 28.13
C ASP A 315 -2.31 -22.77 27.44
N GLY A 316 -1.44 -22.08 26.70
CA GLY A 316 -1.73 -20.89 25.95
C GLY A 316 -0.49 -20.07 25.63
N PHE A 317 -0.69 -19.07 24.81
CA PHE A 317 0.30 -18.04 24.52
C PHE A 317 -0.34 -16.69 24.78
N VAL A 318 0.44 -15.75 25.27
CA VAL A 318 0.03 -14.35 25.43
C VAL A 318 0.85 -13.54 24.46
N SER A 319 0.15 -12.77 23.66
CA SER A 319 0.77 -11.91 22.69
C SER A 319 1.69 -10.88 23.30
N SER A 320 2.63 -10.42 22.50
CA SER A 320 3.37 -9.19 22.79
C SER A 320 2.41 -8.00 22.97
N PRO A 321 2.70 -7.07 23.90
CA PRO A 321 1.84 -5.94 24.25
C PRO A 321 1.72 -4.87 23.17
N VAL A 322 2.34 -4.99 22.03
CA VAL A 322 2.06 -4.11 20.91
C VAL A 322 0.75 -4.56 20.28
N LYS A 323 -0.34 -4.31 20.99
CA LYS A 323 -1.68 -4.37 20.46
C LYS A 323 -1.75 -3.34 19.34
N ALA A 324 -1.73 -3.78 18.10
CA ALA A 324 -2.16 -2.92 17.02
C ALA A 324 -3.58 -2.47 17.35
N ILE A 325 -3.82 -1.17 17.41
CA ILE A 325 -5.02 -0.53 17.97
C ILE A 325 -6.32 -1.01 17.28
N TYR A 326 -6.21 -1.75 16.18
CA TYR A 326 -7.32 -2.17 15.33
C TYR A 326 -7.28 -3.62 14.82
N SER A 327 -6.36 -4.47 15.26
CA SER A 327 -6.36 -5.87 14.85
C SER A 327 -5.95 -6.79 15.99
N ASP A 328 -6.60 -7.95 16.07
CA ASP A 328 -6.21 -9.05 16.95
C ASP A 328 -4.95 -9.79 16.45
N THR A 329 -4.23 -9.20 15.54
CA THR A 329 -2.95 -9.68 15.05
C THR A 329 -1.87 -9.29 16.04
N TYR A 330 -1.15 -10.28 16.54
CA TYR A 330 -0.10 -10.08 17.52
C TYR A 330 1.25 -9.98 16.82
N SER A 331 1.93 -8.84 16.93
CA SER A 331 3.28 -8.74 16.39
C SER A 331 4.29 -9.43 17.31
N ILE A 332 5.19 -10.20 16.69
CA ILE A 332 6.31 -10.83 17.38
C ILE A 332 7.48 -9.87 17.35
N LYS A 333 7.96 -9.49 18.52
CA LYS A 333 9.15 -8.65 18.66
C LYS A 333 10.35 -9.51 19.03
N ASN A 334 11.45 -9.39 18.28
CA ASN A 334 12.67 -10.18 18.51
C ASN A 334 12.45 -11.72 18.55
N ASN A 335 11.42 -12.23 17.88
CA ASN A 335 11.01 -13.63 17.92
C ASN A 335 10.66 -14.14 19.33
N LEU A 336 10.28 -13.26 20.25
CA LEU A 336 9.91 -13.61 21.62
C LEU A 336 8.39 -13.71 21.76
N ILE A 337 7.95 -14.72 22.48
CA ILE A 337 6.53 -14.91 22.83
C ILE A 337 6.40 -15.36 24.28
N VAL A 338 5.36 -14.89 24.94
CA VAL A 338 5.01 -15.30 26.30
C VAL A 338 4.17 -16.57 26.24
N GLU A 339 4.69 -17.65 26.81
CA GLU A 339 4.06 -18.99 26.83
C GLU A 339 3.54 -19.30 28.22
N LYS A 340 2.36 -19.91 28.31
CA LYS A 340 1.74 -20.34 29.55
C LYS A 340 1.86 -21.86 29.69
N LYS A 341 2.39 -22.35 30.84
CA LYS A 341 2.42 -23.76 31.22
C LYS A 341 2.15 -23.90 32.71
N ASN A 342 1.30 -24.86 33.08
CA ASN A 342 0.94 -25.12 34.46
C ASN A 342 0.51 -23.84 35.21
N ASN A 343 -0.27 -23.03 34.54
CA ASN A 343 -0.80 -21.76 35.05
C ASN A 343 0.25 -20.70 35.41
N LYS A 344 1.48 -20.86 34.94
CA LYS A 344 2.59 -19.89 35.03
C LYS A 344 3.08 -19.49 33.65
N TYR A 345 3.62 -18.31 33.57
CA TYR A 345 4.14 -17.73 32.33
C TYR A 345 5.67 -17.81 32.29
N GLY A 346 6.19 -18.12 31.12
CA GLY A 346 7.58 -18.04 30.73
C GLY A 346 7.76 -17.24 29.46
N LEU A 347 8.98 -16.84 29.14
CA LEU A 347 9.33 -16.18 27.89
C LEU A 347 10.13 -17.16 27.05
N THR A 348 9.75 -17.33 25.79
CA THR A 348 10.40 -18.27 24.88
C THR A 348 10.68 -17.63 23.55
N ASN A 349 11.71 -18.08 22.86
CA ASN A 349 11.98 -17.68 21.50
C ASN A 349 11.27 -18.64 20.54
N ILE A 350 10.51 -18.11 19.57
CA ILE A 350 9.72 -18.92 18.63
C ILE A 350 10.62 -19.84 17.81
N ASN A 351 11.76 -19.33 17.34
CA ASN A 351 12.67 -20.04 16.45
C ASN A 351 13.67 -20.95 17.20
N ARG A 352 13.69 -20.92 18.54
CA ARG A 352 14.60 -21.72 19.35
C ARG A 352 13.82 -22.50 20.39
N VAL A 353 14.25 -23.72 20.64
CA VAL A 353 13.63 -24.60 21.67
C VAL A 353 13.86 -24.06 23.08
N ASN A 354 14.84 -23.18 23.25
CA ASN A 354 15.26 -22.72 24.58
C ASN A 354 14.30 -21.69 25.17
N THR A 355 13.94 -21.90 26.43
CA THR A 355 13.23 -20.95 27.27
C THR A 355 14.17 -19.80 27.63
N VAL A 356 13.71 -18.57 27.43
CA VAL A 356 14.44 -17.35 27.84
C VAL A 356 14.23 -17.06 29.31
N LEU A 357 12.96 -17.22 29.77
CA LEU A 357 12.59 -17.18 31.18
C LEU A 357 11.76 -18.39 31.55
N ASP A 358 12.05 -18.99 32.68
CA ASP A 358 11.32 -20.15 33.24
C ASP A 358 9.85 -19.83 33.50
N TYR A 359 9.02 -20.90 33.50
CA TYR A 359 7.57 -20.80 33.75
C TYR A 359 7.29 -20.70 35.29
N LYS A 360 7.50 -19.50 35.82
CA LYS A 360 7.32 -19.21 37.27
C LYS A 360 6.58 -17.93 37.59
N TYR A 361 6.33 -17.11 36.59
CA TYR A 361 5.72 -15.79 36.71
C TYR A 361 4.20 -15.85 36.62
N ASP A 362 3.51 -14.90 37.27
CA ASP A 362 2.05 -14.76 37.21
C ASP A 362 1.59 -14.01 35.98
N SER A 363 2.46 -13.18 35.39
CA SER A 363 2.29 -12.53 34.09
C SER A 363 3.65 -12.06 33.56
N ILE A 364 3.78 -11.96 32.25
CA ILE A 364 4.93 -11.36 31.58
C ILE A 364 4.38 -10.46 30.48
N ARG A 365 4.91 -9.22 30.37
CA ARG A 365 4.57 -8.26 29.30
C ARG A 365 5.81 -7.64 28.73
N LEU A 366 5.96 -7.70 27.43
CA LEU A 366 6.99 -6.94 26.71
C LEU A 366 6.58 -5.45 26.72
N LEU A 367 7.49 -4.56 27.03
CA LEU A 367 7.23 -3.12 27.07
C LEU A 367 7.74 -2.43 25.81
N ASN A 368 8.94 -2.80 25.38
CA ASN A 368 9.61 -2.31 24.17
C ASN A 368 10.74 -3.28 23.78
N ASP A 369 11.63 -2.87 22.87
CA ASP A 369 12.74 -3.71 22.37
C ASP A 369 13.83 -3.99 23.43
N LYS A 370 13.83 -3.21 24.51
CA LYS A 370 14.88 -3.26 25.53
C LYS A 370 14.41 -3.87 26.83
N TYR A 371 13.09 -3.76 27.12
CA TYR A 371 12.54 -4.11 28.42
C TYR A 371 11.26 -4.92 28.34
N TYR A 372 11.09 -5.80 29.33
CA TYR A 372 9.83 -6.45 29.66
C TYR A 372 9.59 -6.39 31.17
N LYS A 373 8.34 -6.53 31.57
CA LYS A 373 7.96 -6.62 32.99
C LYS A 373 7.43 -8.02 33.32
N VAL A 374 7.74 -8.49 34.50
CA VAL A 374 7.24 -9.76 35.06
C VAL A 374 6.47 -9.53 36.35
N LYS A 375 5.37 -10.24 36.54
CA LYS A 375 4.55 -10.17 37.76
C LYS A 375 4.85 -11.36 38.68
N VAL A 376 5.03 -11.08 39.97
CA VAL A 376 5.13 -12.10 41.03
C VAL A 376 4.25 -11.62 42.18
N GLY A 377 3.18 -12.33 42.48
CA GLY A 377 2.12 -11.85 43.37
C GLY A 377 1.53 -10.52 42.84
N ASP A 378 1.45 -9.53 43.71
CA ASP A 378 0.89 -8.22 43.36
C ASP A 378 1.91 -7.24 42.79
N ASN A 379 3.14 -7.67 42.58
CA ASN A 379 4.22 -6.76 42.19
C ASN A 379 4.78 -7.08 40.82
N TRP A 380 5.08 -5.99 40.07
CA TRP A 380 5.82 -6.02 38.84
C TRP A 380 7.30 -5.71 39.07
N TYR A 381 8.14 -6.33 38.25
CA TYR A 381 9.60 -6.16 38.20
C TYR A 381 10.01 -5.87 36.75
N LEU A 382 10.92 -4.95 36.54
CA LEU A 382 11.47 -4.57 35.22
C LEU A 382 12.69 -5.45 34.92
N TYR A 383 12.71 -6.04 33.75
CA TYR A 383 13.81 -6.87 33.25
C TYR A 383 14.36 -6.29 31.94
N ASN A 384 15.67 -6.41 31.75
CA ASN A 384 16.33 -6.07 30.48
C ASN A 384 16.31 -7.28 29.55
N MET A 385 15.91 -7.07 28.29
CA MET A 385 15.75 -8.13 27.30
C MET A 385 17.08 -8.69 26.79
N ASN A 386 18.16 -7.90 26.83
CA ASN A 386 19.46 -8.30 26.28
C ASN A 386 20.18 -9.33 27.14
N ASN A 387 20.08 -9.21 28.49
CA ASN A 387 20.76 -10.10 29.42
C ASN A 387 19.80 -10.94 30.28
N ASN A 388 18.49 -10.67 30.18
CA ASN A 388 17.44 -11.30 30.98
C ASN A 388 17.60 -11.12 32.50
N GLU A 389 18.23 -10.03 32.90
CA GLU A 389 18.43 -9.66 34.29
C GLU A 389 17.43 -8.59 34.72
N GLN A 390 17.14 -8.58 36.02
CA GLN A 390 16.30 -7.54 36.60
C GLN A 390 17.00 -6.18 36.47
N ALA A 391 16.39 -5.27 35.71
CA ALA A 391 16.95 -3.96 35.41
C ALA A 391 16.92 -3.01 36.63
N LEU A 392 15.87 -3.11 37.44
CA LEU A 392 15.72 -2.36 38.70
C LEU A 392 15.43 -3.31 39.86
N LYS A 393 16.08 -3.10 41.00
CA LYS A 393 15.89 -3.91 42.23
C LYS A 393 14.53 -3.67 42.90
N GLU A 394 13.90 -2.53 42.57
CA GLU A 394 12.63 -2.13 43.15
C GLU A 394 11.47 -2.93 42.57
N LYS A 395 10.41 -3.06 43.35
CA LYS A 395 9.14 -3.64 42.96
C LYS A 395 8.07 -2.57 42.88
N TYR A 396 7.16 -2.73 41.92
CA TYR A 396 6.11 -1.74 41.62
C TYR A 396 4.75 -2.44 41.54
N GLN A 397 3.68 -1.69 41.85
CA GLN A 397 2.32 -2.19 41.63
C GLN A 397 1.96 -2.12 40.11
N GLU A 398 2.54 -1.21 39.35
CA GLU A 398 2.41 -1.14 37.91
C GLU A 398 3.64 -0.46 37.29
N ILE A 399 3.93 -0.80 36.03
CA ILE A 399 5.03 -0.26 35.23
C ILE A 399 4.52 0.06 33.83
N PHE A 400 4.76 1.28 33.38
CA PHE A 400 4.56 1.73 32.02
C PHE A 400 5.87 2.31 31.46
N MET A 401 6.14 2.08 30.19
CA MET A 401 7.28 2.66 29.47
C MET A 401 6.80 3.25 28.13
N PRO A 402 6.30 4.47 28.14
CA PRO A 402 5.86 5.13 26.92
C PRO A 402 7.00 5.35 25.92
N THR A 403 8.23 5.53 26.39
CA THR A 403 9.46 5.51 25.59
C THR A 403 10.52 4.66 26.31
N PRO A 404 11.59 4.22 25.60
CA PRO A 404 12.67 3.43 26.24
C PRO A 404 13.38 4.12 27.43
N GLU A 405 13.34 5.46 27.48
CA GLU A 405 14.03 6.26 28.49
C GLU A 405 13.11 6.68 29.65
N ILE A 406 11.78 6.61 29.45
CA ILE A 406 10.79 7.10 30.44
C ILE A 406 10.05 5.94 31.05
N LEU A 407 10.18 5.84 32.36
CA LEU A 407 9.52 4.86 33.20
C LEU A 407 8.48 5.57 34.08
N ILE A 408 7.22 5.12 34.00
CA ILE A 408 6.14 5.57 34.87
C ILE A 408 5.72 4.40 35.74
N VAL A 409 5.90 4.52 37.04
CA VAL A 409 5.67 3.44 37.99
C VAL A 409 4.65 3.81 39.07
N LYS A 410 3.82 2.83 39.45
CA LYS A 410 2.87 2.97 40.55
C LYS A 410 3.47 2.40 41.85
N ILE A 411 3.47 3.26 42.89
CA ILE A 411 3.81 2.89 44.26
C ILE A 411 2.69 3.45 45.14
N SER A 412 1.97 2.60 45.84
CA SER A 412 0.76 2.97 46.59
C SER A 412 -0.23 3.74 45.68
N ASP A 413 -0.71 4.87 46.13
CA ASP A 413 -1.69 5.69 45.41
C ASP A 413 -1.07 6.71 44.45
N TYR A 414 0.20 6.56 44.10
CA TYR A 414 0.88 7.56 43.29
C TYR A 414 1.68 6.95 42.14
N LEU A 415 1.71 7.68 41.03
CA LEU A 415 2.65 7.44 39.93
C LEU A 415 3.85 8.35 40.04
N TYR A 416 5.01 7.82 39.72
CA TYR A 416 6.30 8.50 39.67
C TYR A 416 6.86 8.39 38.26
N ILE A 417 7.40 9.50 37.75
CA ILE A 417 8.09 9.52 36.46
C ILE A 417 9.58 9.41 36.74
N LYS A 418 10.18 8.34 36.20
CA LYS A 418 11.58 7.99 36.40
C LYS A 418 12.31 7.83 35.07
N ASN A 419 13.63 7.92 35.09
CA ASN A 419 14.44 7.46 33.97
C ASN A 419 14.66 5.93 34.01
N GLU A 420 15.30 5.38 33.01
CA GLU A 420 15.59 3.94 32.90
C GLU A 420 16.47 3.38 34.02
N SER A 421 17.24 4.22 34.73
CA SER A 421 18.03 3.85 35.90
C SER A 421 17.25 3.91 37.23
N GLY A 422 15.98 4.27 37.18
CA GLY A 422 15.08 4.32 38.33
C GLY A 422 15.15 5.63 39.14
N GLN A 423 15.87 6.64 38.67
CA GLN A 423 15.91 7.95 39.30
C GLN A 423 14.67 8.74 38.95
N ASN A 424 14.07 9.42 39.93
CA ASN A 424 12.96 10.33 39.71
C ASN A 424 13.38 11.48 38.78
N LEU A 425 12.64 11.72 37.73
CA LEU A 425 12.80 12.83 36.82
C LEU A 425 12.11 14.08 37.36
N LEU A 426 11.05 13.91 38.17
CA LEU A 426 10.29 14.98 38.80
C LEU A 426 10.17 14.70 40.29
N GLU A 427 10.09 15.78 41.08
CA GLU A 427 9.71 15.71 42.49
C GLU A 427 8.21 15.50 42.66
N ASP A 428 7.43 16.01 41.72
CA ASP A 428 5.98 15.86 41.69
C ASP A 428 5.57 14.42 41.45
N LYS A 429 4.51 14.00 42.13
CA LYS A 429 3.87 12.70 41.97
C LYS A 429 2.42 12.85 41.52
N ILE A 430 1.94 11.90 40.74
CA ILE A 430 0.59 11.91 40.20
C ILE A 430 -0.30 11.04 41.07
N TYR A 431 -1.39 11.57 41.57
CA TYR A 431 -2.35 10.81 42.36
C TYR A 431 -3.12 9.83 41.45
N ALA A 432 -3.07 8.54 41.78
CA ALA A 432 -3.65 7.43 41.01
C ALA A 432 -4.09 6.29 41.96
N PRO A 433 -5.19 6.49 42.71
CA PRO A 433 -5.64 5.55 43.74
C PRO A 433 -6.10 4.21 43.15
N MET A 434 -6.70 4.22 41.95
CA MET A 434 -7.16 3.02 41.30
C MET A 434 -6.03 2.17 40.73
N ALA A 435 -6.18 0.87 40.82
CA ALA A 435 -5.28 -0.05 40.15
C ALA A 435 -5.58 -0.09 38.63
N TYR A 436 -4.56 -0.37 37.86
CA TYR A 436 -4.74 -0.69 36.44
C TYR A 436 -5.46 -2.03 36.30
N ASP A 437 -6.57 -2.07 35.58
CA ASP A 437 -7.28 -3.30 35.24
C ASP A 437 -6.86 -3.79 33.87
N GLU A 438 -6.04 -4.83 33.84
CA GLU A 438 -5.55 -5.45 32.59
C GLU A 438 -6.62 -6.22 31.80
N ASN A 439 -7.76 -6.51 32.43
CA ASN A 439 -8.87 -7.25 31.80
C ASN A 439 -9.96 -6.30 31.28
N ALA A 440 -9.85 -4.99 31.54
CA ALA A 440 -10.79 -4.02 31.01
C ALA A 440 -10.67 -3.99 29.47
N CYS A 441 -11.65 -4.57 28.79
CA CYS A 441 -11.73 -4.55 27.34
C CYS A 441 -12.40 -3.25 26.83
N CYS A 442 -12.07 -2.86 25.61
CA CYS A 442 -12.88 -1.96 24.75
C CYS A 442 -13.24 -0.60 25.36
N GLY A 443 -12.27 0.09 26.00
CA GLY A 443 -12.49 1.45 26.50
C GLY A 443 -13.16 1.53 27.88
N GLY A 444 -13.28 0.41 28.59
CA GLY A 444 -13.63 0.39 30.00
C GLY A 444 -12.58 1.16 30.82
N SER A 445 -13.00 1.95 31.78
CA SER A 445 -12.18 2.78 32.65
C SER A 445 -11.27 1.92 33.54
N SER A 446 -10.13 1.50 33.01
CA SER A 446 -9.07 0.94 33.84
C SER A 446 -8.36 2.09 34.56
N GLY A 447 -8.25 2.04 35.85
CA GLY A 447 -7.80 3.11 36.74
C GLY A 447 -6.60 3.98 36.32
N ILE A 448 -5.81 3.60 35.32
CA ILE A 448 -4.64 4.35 34.82
C ILE A 448 -4.50 4.13 33.32
N ASN A 449 -4.31 5.21 32.57
CA ASN A 449 -3.98 5.16 31.15
C ASN A 449 -2.75 6.05 30.86
N VAL A 450 -1.75 5.47 30.20
CA VAL A 450 -0.51 6.16 29.84
C VAL A 450 -0.29 5.99 28.35
N ILE A 451 -0.39 7.07 27.59
CA ILE A 451 -0.32 7.06 26.12
C ILE A 451 0.71 8.10 25.66
N LEU A 452 1.69 7.65 24.87
CA LEU A 452 2.54 8.55 24.09
C LEU A 452 1.70 9.21 22.99
N ASN A 453 1.85 10.51 22.82
CA ASN A 453 1.15 11.22 21.74
C ASN A 453 1.80 10.88 20.39
N TYR A 454 1.01 10.41 19.42
CA TYR A 454 1.49 10.06 18.07
C TYR A 454 1.89 11.29 17.24
N GLU A 455 1.30 12.46 17.50
CA GLU A 455 1.61 13.70 16.78
C GLU A 455 2.88 14.37 17.32
N ASP A 456 3.19 14.17 18.60
CA ASP A 456 4.39 14.66 19.25
C ASP A 456 4.95 13.63 20.22
N ASN A 457 5.98 12.91 19.79
CA ASN A 457 6.66 11.88 20.58
C ASN A 457 7.34 12.40 21.87
N ASN A 458 7.31 13.70 22.12
CA ASN A 458 7.77 14.28 23.38
C ASN A 458 6.64 14.44 24.42
N ILE A 459 5.41 14.12 24.09
CA ILE A 459 4.26 14.29 24.96
C ILE A 459 3.71 12.94 25.41
N VAL A 460 3.62 12.74 26.71
CA VAL A 460 2.95 11.60 27.33
C VAL A 460 1.68 12.08 28.03
N ASN A 461 0.55 11.54 27.59
CA ASN A 461 -0.74 11.76 28.25
C ASN A 461 -0.94 10.71 29.33
N ILE A 462 -1.20 11.15 30.55
CA ILE A 462 -1.47 10.27 31.70
C ILE A 462 -2.85 10.60 32.22
N ILE A 463 -3.73 9.61 32.21
CA ILE A 463 -5.11 9.74 32.69
C ILE A 463 -5.24 8.81 33.90
N THR A 464 -5.67 9.37 35.04
CA THR A 464 -5.97 8.61 36.25
C THR A 464 -7.44 8.75 36.60
N TYR A 465 -8.03 7.68 37.10
CA TYR A 465 -9.43 7.63 37.51
C TYR A 465 -9.48 7.55 39.03
N THR A 466 -10.37 8.33 39.64
CA THR A 466 -10.54 8.38 41.09
C THR A 466 -11.72 7.57 41.60
N ASP A 467 -12.59 7.10 40.69
CA ASP A 467 -13.79 6.35 41.01
C ASP A 467 -14.03 5.21 40.01
N SER A 468 -14.56 4.08 40.47
CA SER A 468 -14.83 2.89 39.65
C SER A 468 -16.19 2.94 38.93
N VAL A 469 -17.00 3.99 39.13
CA VAL A 469 -18.35 4.10 38.54
C VAL A 469 -18.26 4.74 37.16
N VAL A 470 -18.53 3.95 36.14
CA VAL A 470 -18.39 4.29 34.71
C VAL A 470 -19.16 5.52 34.25
N GLU A 471 -20.23 5.90 34.93
CA GLU A 471 -21.12 7.00 34.49
C GLU A 471 -20.66 8.41 34.92
N LYS A 472 -19.79 8.54 35.93
CA LYS A 472 -19.24 9.81 36.40
C LYS A 472 -17.81 9.64 36.90
N SER A 473 -16.93 9.10 36.09
CA SER A 473 -15.52 8.97 36.50
C SER A 473 -14.87 10.36 36.58
N ASN A 474 -14.53 10.76 37.79
CA ASN A 474 -13.63 11.88 38.00
C ASN A 474 -12.26 11.51 37.43
N THR A 475 -12.01 11.92 36.18
CA THR A 475 -10.72 11.69 35.53
C THR A 475 -9.82 12.90 35.78
N ILE A 476 -8.58 12.62 36.15
CA ILE A 476 -7.54 13.65 36.21
C ILE A 476 -6.60 13.40 35.04
N LYS A 477 -6.44 14.41 34.21
CA LYS A 477 -5.53 14.36 33.05
C LYS A 477 -4.23 15.09 33.37
N TYR A 478 -3.12 14.48 33.06
CA TYR A 478 -1.80 15.06 33.15
C TYR A 478 -1.13 14.95 31.77
N VAL A 479 -0.30 15.94 31.46
CA VAL A 479 0.54 15.97 30.27
C VAL A 479 1.97 16.13 30.74
N TYR A 480 2.79 15.14 30.42
CA TYR A 480 4.22 15.18 30.65
C TYR A 480 4.96 15.49 29.34
N ASN A 481 5.66 16.62 29.29
CA ASN A 481 6.54 16.99 28.20
C ASN A 481 7.95 16.44 28.50
N ILE A 482 8.38 15.46 27.75
CA ILE A 482 9.67 14.76 27.93
C ILE A 482 10.83 15.73 27.71
N LYS A 483 10.76 16.55 26.65
CA LYS A 483 11.82 17.49 26.25
C LYS A 483 12.02 18.60 27.29
N GLU A 484 10.92 19.08 27.85
CA GLU A 484 10.95 20.15 28.84
C GLU A 484 11.11 19.61 30.28
N ASN A 485 11.01 18.30 30.45
CA ASN A 485 10.90 17.63 31.76
C ASN A 485 9.84 18.25 32.65
N LYS A 486 8.64 18.51 32.10
CA LYS A 486 7.59 19.27 32.76
C LYS A 486 6.27 18.51 32.77
N LEU A 487 5.68 18.40 33.97
CA LEU A 487 4.35 17.85 34.19
C LEU A 487 3.33 19.00 34.32
N THR A 488 2.22 18.90 33.59
CA THR A 488 1.12 19.86 33.68
C THR A 488 -0.18 19.07 33.94
N LYS A 489 -0.88 19.44 34.99
CA LYS A 489 -2.24 18.97 35.26
C LYS A 489 -3.19 19.73 34.35
N LYS A 490 -4.00 19.03 33.58
CA LYS A 490 -5.11 19.61 32.83
C LYS A 490 -6.38 19.41 33.63
N ASP A 491 -7.03 20.53 33.97
CA ASP A 491 -8.37 20.44 34.57
C ASP A 491 -9.32 19.75 33.61
N SER A 492 -10.08 18.80 34.12
CA SER A 492 -11.15 18.15 33.33
C SER A 492 -12.19 19.21 32.99
N THR A 493 -12.12 19.80 31.82
CA THR A 493 -13.26 20.52 31.26
C THR A 493 -14.36 19.50 31.06
N ASN A 494 -15.50 19.71 31.73
CA ASN A 494 -16.75 18.97 31.61
C ASN A 494 -17.20 18.77 30.17
#